data_68771fa99d9e280518ec92876f485f71
#
_entry.id   68771fa99d9e280518ec92876f485f71
#
_cell.length_a   1.000
_cell.length_b   1.000
_cell.length_c   1.000
_cell.angle_alpha   90.00
_cell.angle_beta   90.00
_cell.angle_gamma   90.00
#
_symmetry.space_group_name_H-M   'P 1'
#
loop_
_entity.id
_entity.type
_entity.pdbx_description
1 polymer ?
#
loop_
_entity_poly.entity_id
_entity_poly.type
_entity_poly.pdbx_seq_one_letter_code
_entity_poly.pdbx_strand_id
1 'polypeptide(L)'
;YGENFATPIMTAALSHLDHIRENGMAEMAKGASMAGAVNWAGMGDEEELAEITKTGAKTIKIIKPYADNNLIYEKIAAAQKCSVLAVGMDIDHAFDSRGEYDRVRGYEMKPKSMEEIREFVRASSVPFVIKGVLSERDAYKALEAGAQGIVVSHHHGIMNYAVPPLMILPDILKVTAGQIPVFADCGITTGADVFKALALGATAVCAGRVLLKFLEKEG
;
A
#
# COMPACT_ATOMS: atom_id res chain seq x y z
N TYR A 1 -7.84 -1.33 -12.46
CA TYR A 1 -8.66 -2.35 -11.77
C TYR A 1 -10.14 -2.26 -12.12
N GLY A 2 -10.46 -1.72 -13.31
CA GLY A 2 -11.83 -1.65 -13.84
C GLY A 2 -12.73 -0.56 -13.26
N GLU A 3 -12.18 0.33 -12.45
CA GLU A 3 -12.92 1.43 -11.79
C GLU A 3 -12.38 2.80 -12.24
N ASN A 4 -13.25 3.80 -12.21
CA ASN A 4 -12.87 5.19 -12.49
C ASN A 4 -12.86 6.00 -11.19
N PHE A 5 -11.86 6.85 -11.01
CA PHE A 5 -11.70 7.69 -9.83
C PHE A 5 -11.62 9.16 -10.23
N ALA A 6 -12.10 10.04 -9.36
CA ALA A 6 -12.13 11.48 -9.63
C ALA A 6 -10.74 12.13 -9.50
N THR A 7 -9.80 11.48 -8.82
CA THR A 7 -8.47 12.03 -8.52
C THR A 7 -7.39 10.94 -8.56
N PRO A 8 -6.16 11.26 -8.99
CA PRO A 8 -5.00 10.39 -8.85
C PRO A 8 -4.37 10.46 -7.45
N ILE A 9 -4.97 11.17 -6.50
CA ILE A 9 -4.52 11.22 -5.12
C ILE A 9 -5.29 10.18 -4.34
N MET A 10 -4.58 9.31 -3.63
CA MET A 10 -5.12 8.22 -2.81
C MET A 10 -4.69 8.42 -1.36
N THR A 11 -5.36 7.79 -0.39
CA THR A 11 -4.79 7.70 0.96
C THR A 11 -3.58 6.77 0.94
N ALA A 12 -2.67 6.89 1.91
CA ALA A 12 -1.60 5.90 2.10
C ALA A 12 -2.10 4.73 2.96
N ALA A 13 -1.41 3.60 2.90
CA ALA A 13 -1.72 2.40 3.71
C ALA A 13 -1.37 2.60 5.19
N LEU A 14 -2.09 3.51 5.85
CA LEU A 14 -1.99 3.76 7.28
C LEU A 14 -2.72 2.67 8.07
N SER A 15 -2.51 2.66 9.38
CA SER A 15 -3.06 1.65 10.30
C SER A 15 -3.32 2.27 11.67
N HIS A 16 -4.32 1.74 12.38
CA HIS A 16 -4.52 2.01 13.81
C HIS A 16 -4.66 3.50 14.13
N LEU A 17 -5.56 4.19 13.46
CA LEU A 17 -5.75 5.63 13.62
C LEU A 17 -6.65 6.03 14.79
N ASP A 18 -7.11 5.06 15.61
CA ASP A 18 -7.99 5.32 16.77
C ASP A 18 -7.35 6.20 17.83
N HIS A 19 -6.00 6.23 17.90
CA HIS A 19 -5.27 7.12 18.78
C HIS A 19 -5.32 8.61 18.33
N ILE A 20 -5.71 8.87 17.08
CA ILE A 20 -5.88 10.19 16.51
C ILE A 20 -7.36 10.58 16.58
N ARG A 21 -8.24 9.65 16.20
CA ARG A 21 -9.69 9.82 16.19
C ARG A 21 -10.38 8.46 16.29
N GLU A 22 -11.43 8.40 17.09
CA GLU A 22 -12.28 7.22 17.19
C GLU A 22 -12.78 6.81 15.80
N ASN A 23 -12.67 5.53 15.47
CA ASN A 23 -12.94 4.97 14.13
C ASN A 23 -12.14 5.63 13.00
N GLY A 24 -10.94 6.14 13.28
CA GLY A 24 -10.14 6.95 12.36
C GLY A 24 -9.87 6.32 11.01
N MET A 25 -9.75 4.99 10.94
CA MET A 25 -9.59 4.27 9.66
C MET A 25 -10.86 4.37 8.80
N ALA A 26 -12.04 4.20 9.39
CA ALA A 26 -13.32 4.32 8.68
C ALA A 26 -13.62 5.77 8.30
N GLU A 27 -13.31 6.75 9.17
CA GLU A 27 -13.47 8.19 8.87
C GLU A 27 -12.58 8.59 7.68
N MET A 28 -11.32 8.15 7.64
CA MET A 28 -10.44 8.42 6.50
C MET A 28 -10.95 7.76 5.21
N ALA A 29 -11.45 6.53 5.30
CA ALA A 29 -12.04 5.83 4.16
C ALA A 29 -13.28 6.55 3.62
N LYS A 30 -14.14 7.04 4.51
CA LYS A 30 -15.32 7.85 4.16
C LYS A 30 -14.91 9.13 3.42
N GLY A 31 -13.90 9.86 3.93
CA GLY A 31 -13.34 11.02 3.25
C GLY A 31 -12.80 10.69 1.84
N ALA A 32 -12.08 9.58 1.70
CA ALA A 32 -11.61 9.11 0.39
C ALA A 32 -12.77 8.79 -0.57
N SER A 33 -13.82 8.10 -0.08
CA SER A 33 -15.03 7.81 -0.85
C SER A 33 -15.72 9.09 -1.34
N MET A 34 -15.90 10.06 -0.45
CA MET A 34 -16.51 11.36 -0.78
C MET A 34 -15.69 12.14 -1.81
N ALA A 35 -14.37 12.03 -1.78
CA ALA A 35 -13.47 12.65 -2.75
C ALA A 35 -13.38 11.89 -4.09
N GLY A 36 -14.01 10.74 -4.20
CA GLY A 36 -13.88 9.85 -5.38
C GLY A 36 -12.46 9.30 -5.53
N ALA A 37 -11.76 9.09 -4.41
CA ALA A 37 -10.39 8.62 -4.32
C ALA A 37 -10.32 7.14 -3.90
N VAL A 38 -9.21 6.47 -4.21
CA VAL A 38 -8.90 5.15 -3.65
C VAL A 38 -8.46 5.30 -2.21
N ASN A 39 -9.02 4.48 -1.34
CA ASN A 39 -8.54 4.30 0.03
C ASN A 39 -7.51 3.17 0.10
N TRP A 40 -6.49 3.32 0.95
CA TRP A 40 -5.58 2.24 1.30
C TRP A 40 -5.67 1.95 2.79
N ALA A 41 -5.66 0.69 3.16
CA ALA A 41 -5.66 0.24 4.54
C ALA A 41 -4.45 -0.66 4.80
N GLY A 42 -3.68 -0.36 5.85
CA GLY A 42 -2.54 -1.17 6.30
C GLY A 42 -2.96 -2.33 7.20
N MET A 43 -2.26 -2.51 8.34
CA MET A 43 -2.64 -3.52 9.34
C MET A 43 -4.06 -3.27 9.86
N GLY A 44 -4.65 -4.30 10.42
CA GLY A 44 -5.99 -4.33 11.00
C GLY A 44 -6.58 -5.71 10.85
N ASP A 45 -7.65 -5.98 11.58
CA ASP A 45 -8.42 -7.23 11.50
C ASP A 45 -9.53 -7.17 10.43
N GLU A 46 -10.33 -8.24 10.37
CA GLU A 46 -11.44 -8.35 9.42
C GLU A 46 -12.58 -7.40 9.79
N GLU A 47 -12.81 -7.18 11.09
CA GLU A 47 -13.87 -6.28 11.58
C GLU A 47 -13.58 -4.82 11.20
N GLU A 48 -12.36 -4.34 11.46
CA GLU A 48 -11.94 -2.99 11.04
C GLU A 48 -12.05 -2.82 9.51
N LEU A 49 -11.63 -3.84 8.75
CA LEU A 49 -11.72 -3.77 7.28
C LEU A 49 -13.16 -3.75 6.78
N ALA A 50 -14.05 -4.49 7.44
CA ALA A 50 -15.49 -4.46 7.14
C ALA A 50 -16.09 -3.06 7.40
N GLU A 51 -15.73 -2.40 8.50
CA GLU A 51 -16.17 -1.03 8.78
C GLU A 51 -15.63 -0.03 7.72
N ILE A 52 -14.37 -0.17 7.31
CA ILE A 52 -13.77 0.62 6.23
C ILE A 52 -14.57 0.46 4.94
N THR A 53 -14.86 -0.77 4.51
CA THR A 53 -15.54 -1.01 3.23
C THR A 53 -17.03 -0.64 3.25
N LYS A 54 -17.70 -0.71 4.41
CA LYS A 54 -19.07 -0.20 4.60
C LYS A 54 -19.22 1.30 4.29
N THR A 55 -18.16 2.09 4.36
CA THR A 55 -18.18 3.50 3.96
C THR A 55 -18.40 3.72 2.47
N GLY A 56 -18.33 2.66 1.66
CA GLY A 56 -18.36 2.73 0.20
C GLY A 56 -17.00 3.03 -0.44
N ALA A 57 -15.94 3.18 0.35
CA ALA A 57 -14.59 3.45 -0.15
C ALA A 57 -14.05 2.23 -0.93
N LYS A 58 -13.60 2.45 -2.16
CA LYS A 58 -12.83 1.47 -2.94
C LYS A 58 -11.46 1.33 -2.28
N THR A 59 -11.25 0.21 -1.59
CA THR A 59 -10.12 0.03 -0.68
C THR A 59 -9.10 -0.97 -1.22
N ILE A 60 -7.81 -0.63 -1.16
CA ILE A 60 -6.69 -1.56 -1.35
C ILE A 60 -6.15 -1.94 0.03
N LYS A 61 -6.16 -3.24 0.34
CA LYS A 61 -5.68 -3.77 1.62
C LYS A 61 -4.23 -4.21 1.52
N ILE A 62 -3.35 -3.65 2.35
CA ILE A 62 -1.95 -4.06 2.43
C ILE A 62 -1.76 -5.03 3.61
N ILE A 63 -1.13 -6.15 3.32
CA ILE A 63 -0.81 -7.23 4.25
C ILE A 63 0.68 -7.17 4.54
N LYS A 64 1.07 -7.38 5.80
CA LYS A 64 2.48 -7.44 6.19
C LYS A 64 3.11 -8.78 5.79
N PRO A 65 4.44 -8.83 5.60
CA PRO A 65 5.16 -10.06 5.30
C PRO A 65 5.35 -10.91 6.58
N TYR A 66 4.23 -11.33 7.19
CA TYR A 66 4.25 -12.14 8.42
C TYR A 66 5.12 -13.38 8.25
N ALA A 67 5.87 -13.77 9.29
CA ALA A 67 6.67 -15.00 9.27
C ALA A 67 5.81 -16.25 9.02
N ASP A 68 4.58 -16.24 9.55
CA ASP A 68 3.57 -17.28 9.30
C ASP A 68 2.83 -17.02 7.98
N ASN A 69 3.04 -17.87 6.99
CA ASN A 69 2.37 -17.78 5.70
C ASN A 69 0.86 -18.08 5.79
N ASN A 70 0.43 -18.91 6.75
CA ASN A 70 -1.00 -19.19 6.92
C ASN A 70 -1.77 -17.91 7.28
N LEU A 71 -1.20 -17.09 8.15
CA LEU A 71 -1.78 -15.79 8.49
C LEU A 71 -1.90 -14.87 7.26
N ILE A 72 -0.95 -14.94 6.32
CA ILE A 72 -1.03 -14.16 5.07
C ILE A 72 -2.20 -14.64 4.22
N TYR A 73 -2.39 -15.96 4.05
CA TYR A 73 -3.53 -16.51 3.31
C TYR A 73 -4.87 -16.16 3.98
N GLU A 74 -4.95 -16.23 5.31
CA GLU A 74 -6.14 -15.80 6.07
C GLU A 74 -6.48 -14.33 5.82
N LYS A 75 -5.46 -13.45 5.85
CA LYS A 75 -5.65 -12.01 5.57
C LYS A 75 -6.05 -11.73 4.13
N ILE A 76 -5.53 -12.48 3.14
CA ILE A 76 -5.97 -12.39 1.75
C ILE A 76 -7.44 -12.80 1.65
N ALA A 77 -7.83 -13.92 2.23
CA ALA A 77 -9.22 -14.41 2.20
C ALA A 77 -10.18 -13.42 2.89
N ALA A 78 -9.82 -12.89 4.06
CA ALA A 78 -10.61 -11.90 4.77
C ALA A 78 -10.80 -10.61 3.94
N ALA A 79 -9.74 -10.13 3.30
CA ALA A 79 -9.83 -8.94 2.43
C ALA A 79 -10.79 -9.17 1.26
N GLN A 80 -10.76 -10.34 0.65
CA GLN A 80 -11.66 -10.69 -0.46
C GLN A 80 -13.13 -10.75 -0.02
N LYS A 81 -13.42 -11.28 1.17
CA LYS A 81 -14.78 -11.26 1.74
C LYS A 81 -15.31 -9.83 1.94
N CYS A 82 -14.44 -8.89 2.30
CA CYS A 82 -14.78 -7.49 2.43
C CYS A 82 -14.88 -6.74 1.09
N SER A 83 -14.79 -7.43 -0.05
CA SER A 83 -14.93 -6.85 -1.40
C SER A 83 -13.94 -5.70 -1.67
N VAL A 84 -12.68 -5.86 -1.27
CA VAL A 84 -11.64 -4.87 -1.54
C VAL A 84 -11.32 -4.77 -3.04
N LEU A 85 -10.86 -3.61 -3.48
CA LEU A 85 -10.44 -3.35 -4.86
C LEU A 85 -9.20 -4.16 -5.25
N ALA A 86 -8.28 -4.31 -4.32
CA ALA A 86 -7.05 -5.08 -4.48
C ALA A 86 -6.49 -5.46 -3.10
N VAL A 87 -5.62 -6.46 -3.06
CA VAL A 87 -4.77 -6.74 -1.91
C VAL A 87 -3.31 -6.49 -2.29
N GLY A 88 -2.43 -6.38 -1.32
CA GLY A 88 -1.01 -6.25 -1.60
C GLY A 88 -0.16 -6.56 -0.38
N MET A 89 1.17 -6.50 -0.56
CA MET A 89 2.14 -6.79 0.50
C MET A 89 3.21 -5.71 0.58
N ASP A 90 3.53 -5.29 1.80
CA ASP A 90 4.70 -4.46 2.11
C ASP A 90 5.95 -5.35 2.15
N ILE A 91 6.73 -5.42 1.07
CA ILE A 91 7.95 -6.25 1.04
C ILE A 91 9.12 -5.61 1.80
N ASP A 92 9.08 -4.32 2.00
CA ASP A 92 10.10 -3.51 2.68
C ASP A 92 9.98 -3.55 4.21
N HIS A 93 8.92 -4.16 4.77
CA HIS A 93 8.66 -4.24 6.20
C HIS A 93 9.08 -5.60 6.81
N ALA A 94 10.03 -6.29 6.19
CA ALA A 94 10.56 -7.54 6.72
C ALA A 94 11.66 -7.31 7.77
N PHE A 95 12.33 -6.16 7.71
CA PHE A 95 13.44 -5.80 8.60
C PHE A 95 13.18 -4.45 9.30
N ASP A 96 13.67 -4.32 10.51
CA ASP A 96 13.72 -3.06 11.24
C ASP A 96 14.94 -2.20 10.83
N SER A 97 15.06 -1.01 11.40
CA SER A 97 16.19 -0.10 11.12
C SER A 97 17.56 -0.61 11.56
N ARG A 98 17.62 -1.70 12.33
CA ARG A 98 18.87 -2.36 12.76
C ARG A 98 19.25 -3.52 11.85
N GLY A 99 18.37 -3.88 10.90
CA GLY A 99 18.54 -5.03 10.01
C GLY A 99 18.15 -6.37 10.64
N GLU A 100 17.46 -6.36 11.78
CA GLU A 100 16.86 -7.56 12.36
C GLU A 100 15.45 -7.78 11.80
N TYR A 101 14.90 -8.99 11.94
CA TYR A 101 13.51 -9.23 11.55
C TYR A 101 12.58 -8.35 12.39
N ASP A 102 11.74 -7.59 11.70
CA ASP A 102 10.83 -6.66 12.37
C ASP A 102 9.76 -7.40 13.18
N ARG A 103 9.29 -6.76 14.24
CA ARG A 103 8.17 -7.23 15.06
C ARG A 103 7.14 -6.12 15.22
N VAL A 104 5.98 -6.34 14.66
CA VAL A 104 4.88 -5.39 14.74
C VAL A 104 3.73 -6.00 15.52
N ARG A 105 3.37 -5.39 16.65
CA ARG A 105 2.28 -5.86 17.53
C ARG A 105 2.36 -7.35 17.91
N GLY A 106 3.59 -7.84 18.14
CA GLY A 106 3.82 -9.24 18.53
C GLY A 106 3.98 -10.20 17.36
N TYR A 107 3.67 -9.79 16.14
CA TYR A 107 3.91 -10.60 14.94
C TYR A 107 5.32 -10.39 14.42
N GLU A 108 6.04 -11.48 14.17
CA GLU A 108 7.33 -11.48 13.50
C GLU A 108 7.14 -11.34 12.00
N MET A 109 7.97 -10.50 11.36
CA MET A 109 8.02 -10.32 9.92
C MET A 109 9.20 -11.09 9.34
N LYS A 110 9.09 -11.54 8.09
CA LYS A 110 10.16 -12.19 7.35
C LYS A 110 10.12 -11.80 5.87
N PRO A 111 11.28 -11.66 5.21
CA PRO A 111 11.31 -11.52 3.77
C PRO A 111 10.68 -12.76 3.11
N LYS A 112 9.98 -12.54 2.00
CA LYS A 112 9.34 -13.60 1.23
C LYS A 112 10.16 -13.94 0.00
N SER A 113 10.27 -15.23 -0.28
CA SER A 113 10.86 -15.73 -1.52
C SER A 113 9.97 -15.39 -2.72
N MET A 114 10.54 -15.43 -3.91
CA MET A 114 9.78 -15.25 -5.15
C MET A 114 8.66 -16.27 -5.31
N GLU A 115 8.88 -17.52 -4.86
CA GLU A 115 7.86 -18.56 -4.93
C GLU A 115 6.69 -18.27 -4.00
N GLU A 116 6.96 -17.88 -2.73
CA GLU A 116 5.92 -17.48 -1.80
C GLU A 116 5.11 -16.30 -2.33
N ILE A 117 5.76 -15.28 -2.91
CA ILE A 117 5.05 -14.13 -3.50
C ILE A 117 4.15 -14.59 -4.65
N ARG A 118 4.63 -15.47 -5.54
CA ARG A 118 3.81 -16.04 -6.63
C ARG A 118 2.59 -16.80 -6.09
N GLU A 119 2.77 -17.55 -5.01
CA GLU A 119 1.66 -18.27 -4.36
C GLU A 119 0.63 -17.31 -3.79
N PHE A 120 1.04 -16.24 -3.12
CA PHE A 120 0.12 -15.22 -2.61
C PHE A 120 -0.64 -14.51 -3.74
N VAL A 121 0.06 -14.17 -4.83
CA VAL A 121 -0.58 -13.61 -6.03
C VAL A 121 -1.63 -14.57 -6.59
N ARG A 122 -1.32 -15.86 -6.71
CA ARG A 122 -2.27 -16.88 -7.20
C ARG A 122 -3.45 -17.13 -6.26
N ALA A 123 -3.23 -16.99 -4.94
CA ALA A 123 -4.29 -17.15 -3.94
C ALA A 123 -5.28 -15.97 -3.92
N SER A 124 -4.91 -14.86 -4.53
CA SER A 124 -5.78 -13.69 -4.61
C SER A 124 -6.69 -13.75 -5.83
N SER A 125 -8.01 -13.61 -5.60
CA SER A 125 -9.02 -13.44 -6.66
C SER A 125 -9.19 -11.99 -7.12
N VAL A 126 -8.54 -11.04 -6.44
CA VAL A 126 -8.49 -9.62 -6.78
C VAL A 126 -7.06 -9.23 -7.12
N PRO A 127 -6.81 -8.10 -7.80
CA PRO A 127 -5.45 -7.67 -8.13
C PRO A 127 -4.52 -7.66 -6.93
N PHE A 128 -3.26 -8.08 -7.14
CA PHE A 128 -2.23 -8.10 -6.10
C PHE A 128 -1.16 -7.03 -6.35
N VAL A 129 -0.90 -6.21 -5.34
CA VAL A 129 0.03 -5.07 -5.41
C VAL A 129 1.26 -5.35 -4.54
N ILE A 130 2.45 -5.10 -5.06
CA ILE A 130 3.70 -5.14 -4.28
C ILE A 130 4.06 -3.72 -3.86
N LYS A 131 4.12 -3.46 -2.56
CA LYS A 131 4.54 -2.18 -1.98
C LYS A 131 5.93 -2.30 -1.35
N GLY A 132 6.73 -1.22 -1.49
CA GLY A 132 8.12 -1.22 -1.02
C GLY A 132 9.12 -1.50 -2.14
N VAL A 133 8.71 -1.33 -3.40
CA VAL A 133 9.60 -1.45 -4.56
C VAL A 133 10.50 -0.22 -4.61
N LEU A 134 11.83 -0.44 -4.56
CA LEU A 134 12.79 0.66 -4.50
C LEU A 134 14.03 0.43 -5.38
N SER A 135 13.96 -0.53 -6.29
CA SER A 135 14.96 -0.78 -7.30
C SER A 135 14.33 -1.33 -8.60
N GLU A 136 15.06 -1.20 -9.71
CA GLU A 136 14.70 -1.84 -10.99
C GLU A 136 14.56 -3.36 -10.84
N ARG A 137 15.44 -3.97 -10.02
CA ARG A 137 15.41 -5.40 -9.74
C ARG A 137 14.15 -5.82 -9.00
N ASP A 138 13.68 -5.01 -8.05
CA ASP A 138 12.44 -5.31 -7.32
C ASP A 138 11.23 -5.15 -8.24
N ALA A 139 11.23 -4.13 -9.11
CA ALA A 139 10.19 -3.94 -10.12
C ALA A 139 10.11 -5.13 -11.08
N TYR A 140 11.27 -5.59 -11.58
CA TYR A 140 11.35 -6.77 -12.43
C TYR A 140 10.80 -8.03 -11.72
N LYS A 141 11.22 -8.27 -10.47
CA LYS A 141 10.71 -9.38 -9.67
C LYS A 141 9.21 -9.30 -9.40
N ALA A 142 8.68 -8.09 -9.17
CA ALA A 142 7.24 -7.91 -9.00
C ALA A 142 6.47 -8.31 -10.25
N LEU A 143 6.94 -7.93 -11.44
CA LEU A 143 6.37 -8.38 -12.72
C LEU A 143 6.45 -9.92 -12.87
N GLU A 144 7.62 -10.51 -12.62
CA GLU A 144 7.80 -11.98 -12.68
C GLU A 144 6.91 -12.73 -11.70
N ALA A 145 6.61 -12.14 -10.55
CA ALA A 145 5.68 -12.72 -9.57
C ALA A 145 4.22 -12.64 -10.02
N GLY A 146 3.91 -11.87 -11.05
CA GLY A 146 2.54 -11.65 -11.54
C GLY A 146 1.80 -10.54 -10.79
N ALA A 147 2.52 -9.61 -10.15
CA ALA A 147 1.90 -8.44 -9.53
C ALA A 147 1.15 -7.59 -10.57
N GLN A 148 -0.01 -7.09 -10.20
CA GLN A 148 -0.85 -6.23 -11.04
C GLN A 148 -0.79 -4.74 -10.63
N GLY A 149 0.21 -4.38 -9.85
CA GLY A 149 0.55 -3.01 -9.47
C GLY A 149 1.73 -3.00 -8.53
N ILE A 150 2.45 -1.89 -8.49
CA ILE A 150 3.54 -1.68 -7.54
C ILE A 150 3.45 -0.29 -6.90
N VAL A 151 3.97 -0.18 -5.68
CA VAL A 151 4.17 1.11 -5.01
C VAL A 151 5.66 1.33 -4.82
N VAL A 152 6.18 2.40 -5.43
CA VAL A 152 7.54 2.87 -5.21
C VAL A 152 7.57 3.58 -3.85
N SER A 153 8.23 2.97 -2.88
CA SER A 153 8.12 3.34 -1.47
C SER A 153 9.35 2.92 -0.68
N HIS A 154 9.74 3.72 0.30
CA HIS A 154 10.71 3.36 1.34
C HIS A 154 10.04 3.28 2.73
N HIS A 155 8.74 3.06 2.77
CA HIS A 155 7.93 2.94 3.98
C HIS A 155 8.24 4.02 5.03
N HIS A 156 8.32 5.27 4.57
CA HIS A 156 8.62 6.41 5.41
C HIS A 156 10.00 6.34 6.11
N GLY A 157 10.98 5.80 5.42
CA GLY A 157 12.35 5.77 5.94
C GLY A 157 12.63 4.65 6.93
N ILE A 158 11.88 3.55 6.87
CA ILE A 158 12.16 2.34 7.67
C ILE A 158 13.55 1.77 7.35
N MET A 159 14.00 1.92 6.12
CA MET A 159 15.34 1.55 5.69
C MET A 159 16.29 2.73 5.76
N ASN A 160 17.44 2.55 6.41
CA ASN A 160 18.52 3.54 6.42
C ASN A 160 19.06 3.74 5.00
N TYR A 161 19.35 5.00 4.66
CA TYR A 161 19.91 5.39 3.36
C TYR A 161 19.06 5.03 2.13
N ALA A 162 17.77 4.78 2.31
CA ALA A 162 16.87 4.49 1.21
C ALA A 162 16.79 5.68 0.23
N VAL A 163 16.84 5.38 -1.06
CA VAL A 163 16.68 6.41 -2.10
C VAL A 163 15.25 6.99 -2.04
N PRO A 164 15.08 8.31 -2.20
CA PRO A 164 13.75 8.91 -2.31
C PRO A 164 12.97 8.30 -3.49
N PRO A 165 11.70 7.88 -3.29
CA PRO A 165 10.92 7.17 -4.32
C PRO A 165 10.85 7.89 -5.67
N LEU A 166 10.70 9.21 -5.69
CA LEU A 166 10.64 9.95 -6.97
C LEU A 166 11.97 10.01 -7.71
N MET A 167 13.10 9.75 -7.06
CA MET A 167 14.39 9.68 -7.74
C MET A 167 14.57 8.38 -8.53
N ILE A 168 14.06 7.25 -8.03
CA ILE A 168 14.17 5.95 -8.70
C ILE A 168 12.94 5.64 -9.60
N LEU A 169 11.85 6.39 -9.45
CA LEU A 169 10.62 6.18 -10.21
C LEU A 169 10.83 6.11 -11.73
N PRO A 170 11.63 6.99 -12.38
CA PRO A 170 11.83 6.92 -13.83
C PRO A 170 12.48 5.61 -14.29
N ASP A 171 13.39 5.04 -13.51
CA ASP A 171 14.07 3.78 -13.85
C ASP A 171 13.12 2.59 -13.65
N ILE A 172 12.34 2.60 -12.58
CA ILE A 172 11.28 1.60 -12.34
C ILE A 172 10.25 1.63 -13.48
N LEU A 173 9.85 2.80 -13.96
CA LEU A 173 8.91 2.94 -15.08
C LEU A 173 9.45 2.37 -16.40
N LYS A 174 10.76 2.43 -16.64
CA LYS A 174 11.38 1.76 -17.78
C LYS A 174 11.23 0.25 -17.71
N VAL A 175 11.37 -0.34 -16.50
CA VAL A 175 11.22 -1.77 -16.29
C VAL A 175 9.76 -2.21 -16.46
N THR A 176 8.83 -1.46 -15.88
CA THR A 176 7.40 -1.81 -15.96
C THR A 176 6.81 -1.57 -17.35
N ALA A 177 7.38 -0.63 -18.10
CA ALA A 177 7.01 -0.31 -19.50
C ALA A 177 5.48 -0.19 -19.73
N GLY A 178 4.76 0.32 -18.73
CA GLY A 178 3.30 0.50 -18.79
C GLY A 178 2.48 -0.80 -18.62
N GLN A 179 3.11 -1.94 -18.31
CA GLN A 179 2.40 -3.21 -18.15
C GLN A 179 1.47 -3.25 -16.93
N ILE A 180 1.84 -2.52 -15.88
CA ILE A 180 1.07 -2.41 -14.63
C ILE A 180 1.08 -0.97 -14.11
N PRO A 181 0.07 -0.55 -13.32
CA PRO A 181 0.09 0.74 -12.66
C PRO A 181 1.26 0.83 -11.66
N VAL A 182 1.91 1.98 -11.67
CA VAL A 182 3.00 2.33 -10.74
C VAL A 182 2.55 3.49 -9.88
N PHE A 183 2.43 3.23 -8.59
CA PHE A 183 2.06 4.22 -7.58
C PHE A 183 3.32 4.73 -6.87
N ALA A 184 3.26 5.92 -6.29
CA ALA A 184 4.34 6.47 -5.48
C ALA A 184 3.80 6.99 -4.15
N ASP A 185 4.55 6.77 -3.08
CA ASP A 185 4.28 7.37 -1.77
C ASP A 185 5.54 8.00 -1.18
N CYS A 186 5.48 8.36 0.10
CA CYS A 186 6.55 9.00 0.86
C CYS A 186 6.93 10.42 0.36
N GLY A 187 6.69 11.39 1.22
CA GLY A 187 7.01 12.79 0.93
C GLY A 187 5.95 13.53 0.09
N ILE A 188 4.82 12.92 -0.23
CA ILE A 188 3.70 13.60 -0.89
C ILE A 188 2.93 14.40 0.15
N THR A 189 3.15 15.70 0.19
CA THR A 189 2.56 16.62 1.20
C THR A 189 1.83 17.81 0.60
N THR A 190 2.12 18.14 -0.65
CA THR A 190 1.53 19.27 -1.37
C THR A 190 1.08 18.88 -2.77
N GLY A 191 0.23 19.69 -3.38
CA GLY A 191 -0.15 19.52 -4.79
C GLY A 191 1.04 19.56 -5.75
N ALA A 192 2.10 20.30 -5.40
CA ALA A 192 3.34 20.32 -6.20
C ALA A 192 4.06 18.97 -6.18
N ASP A 193 4.03 18.26 -5.05
CA ASP A 193 4.63 16.92 -4.97
C ASP A 193 3.82 15.92 -5.80
N VAL A 194 2.49 16.00 -5.74
CA VAL A 194 1.59 15.23 -6.59
C VAL A 194 1.91 15.48 -8.08
N PHE A 195 1.96 16.73 -8.47
CA PHE A 195 2.26 17.10 -9.86
C PHE A 195 3.61 16.55 -10.34
N LYS A 196 4.67 16.66 -9.51
CA LYS A 196 5.99 16.11 -9.84
C LYS A 196 5.95 14.59 -10.04
N ALA A 197 5.29 13.87 -9.14
CA ALA A 197 5.18 12.42 -9.26
C ALA A 197 4.43 11.97 -10.52
N LEU A 198 3.32 12.63 -10.83
CA LEU A 198 2.54 12.36 -12.04
C LEU A 198 3.30 12.77 -13.32
N ALA A 199 4.00 13.91 -13.31
CA ALA A 199 4.83 14.35 -14.42
C ALA A 199 6.02 13.41 -14.69
N LEU A 200 6.53 12.72 -13.67
CA LEU A 200 7.53 11.65 -13.79
C LEU A 200 6.95 10.34 -14.32
N GLY A 201 5.62 10.19 -14.36
CA GLY A 201 4.93 9.03 -14.91
C GLY A 201 4.26 8.10 -13.89
N ALA A 202 4.16 8.47 -12.61
CA ALA A 202 3.35 7.72 -11.67
C ALA A 202 1.88 7.68 -12.12
N THR A 203 1.23 6.54 -11.97
CA THR A 203 -0.21 6.39 -12.26
C THR A 203 -1.06 7.17 -11.26
N ALA A 204 -0.68 7.12 -10.00
CA ALA A 204 -1.30 7.86 -8.90
C ALA A 204 -0.33 7.94 -7.71
N VAL A 205 -0.68 8.73 -6.70
CA VAL A 205 0.15 8.96 -5.52
C VAL A 205 -0.61 8.71 -4.23
N CYS A 206 0.08 8.25 -3.20
CA CYS A 206 -0.50 8.04 -1.87
C CYS A 206 -0.09 9.19 -0.93
N ALA A 207 -1.06 9.93 -0.43
CA ALA A 207 -0.91 10.92 0.63
C ALA A 207 -1.16 10.26 2.00
N GLY A 208 -0.22 10.37 2.91
CA GLY A 208 -0.29 9.72 4.23
C GLY A 208 -0.45 10.74 5.35
N ARG A 209 0.60 10.95 6.11
CA ARG A 209 0.62 11.78 7.32
C ARG A 209 0.09 13.20 7.15
N VAL A 210 0.15 13.75 5.95
CA VAL A 210 -0.45 15.06 5.67
C VAL A 210 -1.95 15.07 5.95
N LEU A 211 -2.64 13.93 5.83
CA LEU A 211 -4.07 13.79 6.08
C LEU A 211 -4.39 13.71 7.58
N LEU A 212 -3.45 13.23 8.42
CA LEU A 212 -3.71 12.97 9.83
C LEU A 212 -4.13 14.21 10.61
N LYS A 213 -3.54 15.37 10.30
CA LYS A 213 -3.91 16.64 10.94
C LYS A 213 -5.35 17.09 10.62
N PHE A 214 -5.88 16.68 9.48
CA PHE A 214 -7.27 16.95 9.11
C PHE A 214 -8.20 15.94 9.77
N LEU A 215 -7.82 14.66 9.76
CA LEU A 215 -8.53 13.61 10.48
C LEU A 215 -8.70 13.95 11.97
N GLU A 216 -7.66 14.47 12.63
CA GLU A 216 -7.69 14.90 14.03
C GLU A 216 -8.70 16.02 14.28
N LYS A 217 -8.79 17.00 13.38
CA LYS A 217 -9.58 18.22 13.56
C LYS A 217 -11.01 18.10 13.10
N GLU A 218 -11.22 17.50 11.95
CA GLU A 218 -12.47 17.59 11.21
C GLU A 218 -13.14 16.22 10.96
N GLY A 219 -12.36 15.15 10.97
CA GLY A 219 -12.83 13.81 10.66
C GLY A 219 -12.87 13.51 9.18
#